data_5e6b1be70e8e2652c0305075b2b1bee5
#
_entry.id   5e6b1be70e8e2652c0305075b2b1bee5
#
_cell.length_a   1.000
_cell.length_b   1.000
_cell.length_c   1.000
_cell.angle_alpha   90.00
_cell.angle_beta   90.00
_cell.angle_gamma   90.00
#
_symmetry.space_group_name_H-M   'P 1'
#
loop_
_entity.id
_entity.type
_entity.pdbx_description
1 polymer ?
#
loop_
_entity_poly.entity_id
_entity_poly.type
_entity_poly.pdbx_seq_one_letter_code
_entity_poly.pdbx_strand_id
1 'polypeptide(L)'
;MPQVQRNNEMMRRAGEKEIAYLMRLAENDPDNRKHCIHMHARFDHEDHLCMVFEAMHQNLRQALRQHGHKRGIQIDAVRTYARQLFTALRYMERLNIVHADLKPDNIVVNDKYNLLKVCDFGSATNPDDSEITPYLV
;
A
#
# COMPACT_ATOMS: atom_id res chain seq x y z
N MET A 1 7.27 0.43 10.59
CA MET A 1 8.62 0.69 10.04
C MET A 1 8.72 2.13 9.58
N PRO A 2 9.78 2.86 9.90
CA PRO A 2 10.01 4.18 9.33
C PRO A 2 10.46 4.06 7.87
N GLN A 3 9.86 4.84 7.00
CA GLN A 3 10.29 5.04 5.62
C GLN A 3 10.84 6.46 5.50
N VAL A 4 12.10 6.58 5.08
CA VAL A 4 12.79 7.87 4.91
C VAL A 4 12.92 8.14 3.41
N GLN A 5 12.45 9.30 2.96
CA GLN A 5 12.56 9.73 1.56
C GLN A 5 13.80 10.60 1.34
N ARG A 6 14.38 10.50 0.13
CA ARG A 6 15.54 11.30 -0.26
C ARG A 6 15.18 12.78 -0.36
N ASN A 7 16.13 13.64 0.04
CA ASN A 7 15.96 15.08 0.07
C ASN A 7 16.15 15.71 -1.32
N ASN A 8 15.06 15.81 -2.10
CA ASN A 8 14.93 16.79 -3.17
C ASN A 8 13.46 17.24 -3.27
N GLU A 9 13.24 18.43 -3.80
CA GLU A 9 11.90 19.04 -3.86
C GLU A 9 10.86 18.18 -4.59
N MET A 10 11.25 17.51 -5.67
CA MET A 10 10.38 16.63 -6.44
C MET A 10 9.95 15.40 -5.61
N MET A 11 10.89 14.78 -4.88
CA MET A 11 10.63 13.65 -4.00
C MET A 11 9.80 14.06 -2.79
N ARG A 12 10.01 15.26 -2.25
CA ARG A 12 9.18 15.80 -1.18
C ARG A 12 7.73 15.98 -1.62
N ARG A 13 7.49 16.56 -2.79
CA ARG A 13 6.14 16.70 -3.36
C ARG A 13 5.45 15.34 -3.59
N ALA A 14 6.21 14.36 -4.10
CA ALA A 14 5.70 13.00 -4.27
C ALA A 14 5.33 12.37 -2.91
N GLY A 15 6.14 12.55 -1.88
CA GLY A 15 5.87 12.07 -0.53
C GLY A 15 4.67 12.75 0.11
N GLU A 16 4.50 14.05 -0.08
CA GLU A 16 3.33 14.79 0.41
C GLU A 16 2.04 14.33 -0.28
N LYS A 17 2.10 14.03 -1.59
CA LYS A 17 0.97 13.42 -2.33
C LYS A 17 0.63 12.03 -1.79
N GLU A 18 1.62 11.18 -1.55
CA GLU A 18 1.42 9.86 -0.94
C GLU A 18 0.77 9.98 0.44
N ILE A 19 1.25 10.88 1.30
CA ILE A 19 0.69 11.14 2.61
C ILE A 19 -0.78 11.57 2.53
N ALA A 20 -1.15 12.40 1.57
CA ALA A 20 -2.53 12.84 1.39
C ALA A 20 -3.47 11.65 1.11
N TYR A 21 -3.05 10.68 0.27
CA TYR A 21 -3.81 9.46 0.04
C TYR A 21 -3.87 8.56 1.29
N LEU A 22 -2.75 8.39 2.00
CA LEU A 22 -2.69 7.57 3.21
C LEU A 22 -3.59 8.14 4.32
N MET A 23 -3.60 9.46 4.52
CA MET A 23 -4.49 10.12 5.47
C MET A 23 -5.96 9.92 5.10
N ARG A 24 -6.31 10.12 3.83
CA ARG A 24 -7.67 9.92 3.33
C ARG A 24 -8.15 8.47 3.52
N LEU A 25 -7.28 7.49 3.31
CA LEU A 25 -7.56 6.08 3.58
C LEU A 25 -7.78 5.84 5.08
N ALA A 26 -6.93 6.35 5.96
CA ALA A 26 -7.04 6.15 7.40
C ALA A 26 -8.28 6.83 8.01
N GLU A 27 -8.59 8.06 7.60
CA GLU A 27 -9.75 8.83 8.08
C GLU A 27 -11.09 8.13 7.81
N ASN A 28 -11.19 7.42 6.68
CA ASN A 28 -12.42 6.73 6.28
C ASN A 28 -12.46 5.25 6.74
N ASP A 29 -11.41 4.76 7.41
CA ASP A 29 -11.31 3.40 7.95
C ASP A 29 -10.75 3.40 9.38
N PRO A 30 -11.42 4.05 10.35
CA PRO A 30 -10.90 4.18 11.71
C PRO A 30 -10.69 2.84 12.42
N ASP A 31 -11.44 1.81 12.04
CA ASP A 31 -11.31 0.45 12.58
C ASP A 31 -10.23 -0.39 11.89
N ASN A 32 -9.55 0.15 10.89
CA ASN A 32 -8.49 -0.52 10.13
C ASN A 32 -8.92 -1.87 9.52
N ARG A 33 -10.09 -1.91 8.88
CA ARG A 33 -10.73 -3.14 8.33
C ARG A 33 -10.72 -3.23 6.81
N LYS A 34 -10.22 -2.20 6.10
CA LYS A 34 -10.31 -2.12 4.64
C LYS A 34 -9.06 -2.64 3.91
N HIS A 35 -8.12 -3.25 4.64
CA HIS A 35 -6.93 -3.88 4.08
C HIS A 35 -6.01 -2.94 3.27
N CYS A 36 -6.01 -1.66 3.60
CA CYS A 36 -5.00 -0.69 3.21
C CYS A 36 -4.08 -0.40 4.39
N ILE A 37 -2.80 -0.18 4.15
CA ILE A 37 -1.83 0.10 5.21
C ILE A 37 -2.16 1.41 5.94
N HIS A 38 -2.10 1.41 7.28
CA HIS A 38 -2.29 2.60 8.08
C HIS A 38 -0.96 3.28 8.41
N MET A 39 -0.90 4.58 8.12
CA MET A 39 0.17 5.44 8.57
C MET A 39 -0.18 5.99 9.96
N HIS A 40 0.70 5.77 10.94
CA HIS A 40 0.51 6.22 12.31
C HIS A 40 1.00 7.64 12.56
N ALA A 41 2.09 8.03 11.90
CA ALA A 41 2.68 9.35 12.08
C ALA A 41 3.48 9.76 10.84
N ARG A 42 3.64 11.07 10.70
CA ARG A 42 4.61 11.69 9.78
C ARG A 42 5.38 12.77 10.53
N PHE A 43 6.63 12.96 10.19
CA PHE A 43 7.47 14.03 10.73
C PHE A 43 8.64 14.33 9.80
N ASP A 44 9.22 15.50 9.94
CA ASP A 44 10.46 15.86 9.27
C ASP A 44 11.64 15.59 10.21
N HIS A 45 12.69 14.97 9.72
CA HIS A 45 13.94 14.74 10.43
C HIS A 45 15.13 14.98 9.49
N GLU A 46 16.01 15.93 9.85
CA GLU A 46 17.18 16.31 9.02
C GLU A 46 16.82 16.51 7.54
N ASP A 47 15.79 17.34 7.28
CA ASP A 47 15.25 17.62 5.95
C ASP A 47 14.66 16.40 5.19
N HIS A 48 14.49 15.26 5.86
CA HIS A 48 13.83 14.09 5.30
C HIS A 48 12.40 13.97 5.80
N LEU A 49 11.47 13.72 4.87
CA LEU A 49 10.11 13.37 5.19
C LEU A 49 10.04 11.91 5.65
N CYS A 50 9.64 11.70 6.89
CA CYS A 50 9.53 10.39 7.52
C CYS A 50 8.06 9.99 7.71
N MET A 51 7.74 8.76 7.35
CA MET A 51 6.41 8.16 7.56
C MET A 51 6.54 6.92 8.44
N VAL A 52 5.67 6.79 9.42
CA VAL A 52 5.61 5.64 10.33
C VAL A 52 4.33 4.87 10.07
N PHE A 53 4.47 3.59 9.79
CA PHE A 53 3.36 2.69 9.47
C PHE A 53 3.16 1.63 10.54
N GLU A 54 1.98 1.02 10.55
CA GLU A 54 1.75 -0.23 11.28
C GLU A 54 2.79 -1.29 10.88
N ALA A 55 3.15 -2.15 11.83
CA ALA A 55 4.14 -3.19 11.60
C ALA A 55 3.52 -4.38 10.86
N MET A 56 4.08 -4.74 9.72
CA MET A 56 3.77 -5.96 8.99
C MET A 56 5.02 -6.85 8.88
N HIS A 57 4.84 -8.13 8.63
CA HIS A 57 5.95 -9.09 8.66
C HIS A 57 6.81 -9.03 7.41
N GLN A 58 6.19 -9.22 6.24
CA GLN A 58 6.89 -9.22 4.94
C GLN A 58 5.92 -8.96 3.78
N ASN A 59 6.46 -8.70 2.59
CA ASN A 59 5.61 -8.57 1.40
C ASN A 59 5.18 -9.94 0.86
N LEU A 60 4.12 -9.93 0.05
CA LEU A 60 3.54 -11.15 -0.51
C LEU A 60 4.51 -11.89 -1.44
N ARG A 61 5.39 -11.20 -2.15
CA ARG A 61 6.42 -11.83 -2.99
C ARG A 61 7.38 -12.67 -2.15
N GLN A 62 7.82 -12.16 -1.01
CA GLN A 62 8.69 -12.88 -0.08
C GLN A 62 7.95 -14.09 0.52
N ALA A 63 6.69 -13.90 0.96
CA ALA A 63 5.86 -14.98 1.48
C ALA A 63 5.65 -16.11 0.45
N LEU A 64 5.36 -15.76 -0.80
CA LEU A 64 5.20 -16.73 -1.88
C LEU A 64 6.50 -17.49 -2.20
N ARG A 65 7.66 -16.84 -2.14
CA ARG A 65 8.97 -17.53 -2.30
C ARG A 65 9.24 -18.49 -1.16
N GLN A 66 8.94 -18.09 0.07
CA GLN A 66 9.22 -18.87 1.27
C GLN A 66 8.29 -20.09 1.41
N HIS A 67 7.00 -19.93 1.12
CA HIS A 67 5.98 -20.96 1.38
C HIS A 67 5.44 -21.64 0.12
N GLY A 68 5.60 -21.03 -1.05
CA GLY A 68 5.04 -21.54 -2.30
C GLY A 68 5.81 -22.68 -2.94
N HIS A 69 7.09 -22.90 -2.61
CA HIS A 69 7.94 -24.00 -3.09
C HIS A 69 7.77 -24.34 -4.59
N LYS A 70 7.65 -23.33 -5.46
CA LYS A 70 7.34 -23.44 -6.90
C LYS A 70 5.96 -24.04 -7.26
N ARG A 71 5.15 -24.42 -6.27
CA ARG A 71 3.80 -25.01 -6.46
C ARG A 71 2.67 -24.02 -6.20
N GLY A 72 3.00 -22.84 -5.68
CA GLY A 72 2.01 -21.88 -5.17
C GLY A 72 1.59 -22.15 -3.72
N ILE A 73 0.63 -21.38 -3.24
CA ILE A 73 0.07 -21.50 -1.88
C ILE A 73 -1.27 -22.26 -1.93
N GLN A 74 -1.71 -22.75 -0.77
CA GLN A 74 -2.97 -23.47 -0.65
C GLN A 74 -4.15 -22.62 -1.09
N ILE A 75 -5.15 -23.24 -1.71
CA ILE A 75 -6.34 -22.56 -2.28
C ILE A 75 -7.11 -21.76 -1.23
N ASP A 76 -7.17 -22.20 0.00
CA ASP A 76 -7.86 -21.48 1.07
C ASP A 76 -7.13 -20.19 1.45
N ALA A 77 -5.79 -20.19 1.42
CA ALA A 77 -5.00 -18.97 1.57
C ALA A 77 -5.23 -18.01 0.39
N VAL A 78 -5.30 -18.52 -0.84
CA VAL A 78 -5.64 -17.72 -2.03
C VAL A 78 -7.02 -17.09 -1.89
N ARG A 79 -8.03 -17.85 -1.46
CA ARG A 79 -9.39 -17.33 -1.24
C ARG A 79 -9.43 -16.23 -0.18
N THR A 80 -8.70 -16.42 0.92
CA THR A 80 -8.60 -15.44 2.00
C THR A 80 -7.95 -14.15 1.49
N TYR A 81 -6.81 -14.25 0.83
CA TYR A 81 -6.09 -13.10 0.30
C TYR A 81 -6.89 -12.39 -0.81
N ALA A 82 -7.52 -13.14 -1.71
CA ALA A 82 -8.37 -12.55 -2.76
C ALA A 82 -9.51 -11.73 -2.16
N ARG A 83 -10.21 -12.25 -1.14
CA ARG A 83 -11.29 -11.52 -0.45
C ARG A 83 -10.81 -10.24 0.18
N GLN A 84 -9.67 -10.26 0.84
CA GLN A 84 -9.08 -9.10 1.49
C GLN A 84 -8.61 -8.07 0.46
N LEU A 85 -7.97 -8.51 -0.62
CA LEU A 85 -7.52 -7.66 -1.70
C LEU A 85 -8.71 -6.97 -2.42
N PHE A 86 -9.77 -7.71 -2.74
CA PHE A 86 -10.98 -7.11 -3.32
C PHE A 86 -11.68 -6.14 -2.35
N THR A 87 -11.60 -6.37 -1.05
CA THR A 87 -12.08 -5.41 -0.05
C THR A 87 -11.30 -4.10 -0.13
N ALA A 88 -9.96 -4.16 -0.22
CA ALA A 88 -9.12 -2.98 -0.39
C ALA A 88 -9.39 -2.25 -1.71
N LEU A 89 -9.50 -2.99 -2.83
CA LEU A 89 -9.77 -2.42 -4.15
C LEU A 89 -11.12 -1.68 -4.19
N ARG A 90 -12.18 -2.32 -3.68
CA ARG A 90 -13.51 -1.69 -3.58
C ARG A 90 -13.50 -0.45 -2.69
N TYR A 91 -12.71 -0.48 -1.63
CA TYR A 91 -12.56 0.66 -0.74
C TYR A 91 -11.85 1.84 -1.42
N MET A 92 -10.75 1.58 -2.12
CA MET A 92 -10.05 2.59 -2.92
C MET A 92 -10.94 3.19 -4.02
N GLU A 93 -11.71 2.33 -4.74
CA GLU A 93 -12.68 2.78 -5.74
C GLU A 93 -13.68 3.78 -5.16
N ARG A 94 -14.27 3.50 -4.00
CA ARG A 94 -15.22 4.41 -3.32
C ARG A 94 -14.61 5.75 -2.93
N LEU A 95 -13.31 5.80 -2.75
CA LEU A 95 -12.57 7.01 -2.45
C LEU A 95 -11.96 7.66 -3.70
N ASN A 96 -12.29 7.19 -4.91
CA ASN A 96 -11.68 7.64 -6.15
C ASN A 96 -10.14 7.59 -6.10
N ILE A 97 -9.58 6.47 -5.62
CA ILE A 97 -8.14 6.24 -5.55
C ILE A 97 -7.79 5.06 -6.46
N VAL A 98 -6.92 5.30 -7.44
CA VAL A 98 -6.27 4.26 -8.24
C VAL A 98 -4.86 4.05 -7.72
N HIS A 99 -4.51 2.84 -7.35
CA HIS A 99 -3.18 2.53 -6.78
C HIS A 99 -2.05 2.70 -7.81
N ALA A 100 -2.32 2.30 -9.06
CA ALA A 100 -1.45 2.40 -10.24
C ALA A 100 -0.13 1.59 -10.21
N ASP A 101 0.18 0.87 -9.11
CA ASP A 101 1.36 -0.02 -9.01
C ASP A 101 1.06 -1.27 -8.17
N LEU A 102 -0.11 -1.90 -8.38
CA LEU A 102 -0.51 -3.08 -7.62
C LEU A 102 0.27 -4.31 -8.08
N LYS A 103 1.06 -4.87 -7.16
CA LYS A 103 1.91 -6.04 -7.38
C LYS A 103 2.23 -6.72 -6.03
N PRO A 104 2.71 -7.98 -6.03
CA PRO A 104 3.02 -8.68 -4.78
C PRO A 104 4.05 -8.00 -3.88
N ASP A 105 4.92 -7.13 -4.44
CA ASP A 105 5.86 -6.33 -3.65
C ASP A 105 5.17 -5.25 -2.81
N ASN A 106 4.02 -4.74 -3.28
CA ASN A 106 3.22 -3.69 -2.67
C ASN A 106 2.00 -4.24 -1.91
N ILE A 107 2.06 -5.51 -1.56
CA ILE A 107 1.10 -6.19 -0.69
C ILE A 107 1.88 -6.79 0.46
N VAL A 108 1.51 -6.48 1.68
CA VAL A 108 2.18 -6.96 2.89
C VAL A 108 1.28 -7.90 3.69
N VAL A 109 1.88 -8.84 4.40
CA VAL A 109 1.19 -9.83 5.21
C VAL A 109 1.71 -9.80 6.64
N ASN A 110 0.86 -10.19 7.60
CA ASN A 110 1.24 -10.32 8.99
C ASN A 110 2.04 -11.63 9.24
N ASP A 111 2.58 -11.79 10.45
CA ASP A 111 3.36 -12.95 10.89
C ASP A 111 2.58 -14.29 10.87
N LYS A 112 1.25 -14.22 11.02
CA LYS A 112 0.36 -15.39 10.96
C LYS A 112 -0.10 -15.73 9.53
N TYR A 113 0.25 -14.94 8.53
CA TYR A 113 -0.15 -15.11 7.11
C TYR A 113 -1.66 -15.17 6.88
N ASN A 114 -2.45 -14.56 7.77
CA ASN A 114 -3.92 -14.52 7.65
C ASN A 114 -4.49 -13.13 7.37
N LEU A 115 -3.63 -12.10 7.41
CA LEU A 115 -3.99 -10.71 7.13
C LEU A 115 -3.09 -10.15 6.05
N LEU A 116 -3.71 -9.55 5.04
CA LEU A 116 -3.08 -8.88 3.91
C LEU A 116 -3.46 -7.40 3.92
N LYS A 117 -2.52 -6.53 3.54
CA LYS A 117 -2.77 -5.10 3.32
C LYS A 117 -2.05 -4.59 2.08
N VAL A 118 -2.71 -3.71 1.34
CA VAL A 118 -2.11 -2.96 0.23
C VAL A 118 -1.27 -1.83 0.81
N CYS A 119 -0.06 -1.66 0.31
CA CYS A 119 0.87 -0.59 0.71
C CYS A 119 1.52 0.08 -0.51
N ASP A 120 2.34 1.11 -0.29
CA ASP A 120 3.02 1.91 -1.31
C ASP A 120 2.05 2.65 -2.25
N PHE A 121 1.54 3.77 -1.75
CA PHE A 121 0.64 4.66 -2.49
C PHE A 121 1.40 5.78 -3.23
N GLY A 122 2.71 5.64 -3.41
CA GLY A 122 3.56 6.63 -4.10
C GLY A 122 3.20 6.87 -5.56
N SER A 123 2.58 5.88 -6.23
CA SER A 123 2.07 6.00 -7.60
C SER A 123 0.56 6.28 -7.66
N ALA A 124 -0.09 6.41 -6.51
CA ALA A 124 -1.55 6.58 -6.47
C ALA A 124 -2.00 7.87 -7.17
N THR A 125 -3.16 7.78 -7.80
CA THR A 125 -3.77 8.89 -8.53
C THR A 125 -5.29 8.88 -8.39
N ASN A 126 -5.92 10.01 -8.72
CA ASN A 126 -7.36 10.11 -8.86
C ASN A 126 -7.72 9.85 -10.33
N PRO A 127 -8.73 9.00 -10.64
CA PRO A 127 -9.17 8.77 -12.02
C PRO A 127 -9.65 10.04 -12.73
N ASP A 128 -10.08 11.06 -11.98
CA ASP A 128 -10.52 12.35 -12.53
C ASP A 128 -9.35 13.31 -12.86
N ASP A 129 -8.15 13.03 -12.36
CA ASP A 129 -6.92 13.73 -12.71
C ASP A 129 -6.46 13.25 -14.09
N SER A 130 -6.95 13.89 -15.15
CA SER A 130 -6.71 13.57 -16.56
C SER A 130 -5.29 13.88 -17.05
N GLU A 131 -4.27 13.60 -16.26
CA GLU A 131 -2.92 13.45 -16.76
C GLU A 131 -2.77 12.07 -17.39
N ILE A 132 -3.18 11.99 -18.67
CA ILE A 132 -2.78 10.87 -19.54
C ILE A 132 -1.26 10.90 -19.59
N THR A 133 -0.63 10.10 -18.74
CA THR A 133 0.81 9.84 -18.85
C THR A 133 1.05 9.06 -20.15
N PRO A 134 1.93 9.53 -21.06
CA PRO A 134 2.18 8.86 -22.34
C PRO A 134 2.98 7.54 -22.20
N TYR A 135 3.09 6.99 -21.01
CA TYR A 135 3.88 5.79 -20.69
C TYR A 135 3.01 4.64 -20.14
N LEU A 136 1.91 4.33 -20.83
CA LEU A 136 1.29 3.02 -20.73
C LEU A 136 1.75 2.18 -21.93
N VAL A 137 2.89 1.58 -21.79
CA VAL A 137 3.34 0.47 -22.66
C VAL A 137 3.53 -0.77 -21.81
#